data_7fd3b666673c312dfef201ed03d45390
#
_entry.id   7fd3b666673c312dfef201ed03d45390
#
_cell.length_a   1.000
_cell.length_b   1.000
_cell.length_c   1.000
_cell.angle_alpha   90.00
_cell.angle_beta   90.00
_cell.angle_gamma   90.00
#
_symmetry.space_group_name_H-M   'P 1'
#
loop_
_entity.id
_entity.type
_entity.pdbx_description
1 polymer ?
#
loop_
_entity_poly.entity_id
_entity_poly.type
_entity_poly.pdbx_seq_one_letter_code
_entity_poly.pdbx_strand_id
1 'polypeptide(L)'
;MARTHVIGAGMAGLACAVRLAQAGERVTLYDAAPQAGGRCRSLWDPQLERTVDNGNHLLLSANPNARAFLRATGAEHRLTAPPGAYFPFVDLATGERWTVRPNDGPVPWW
;
A
#
# COMPACT_ATOMS: atom_id res chain seq x y z
N MET A 1 -32.42 8.13 -5.66
CA MET A 1 -31.21 7.61 -5.01
C MET A 1 -30.22 8.76 -4.83
N ALA A 2 -29.73 8.97 -3.62
CA ALA A 2 -28.70 9.96 -3.36
C ALA A 2 -27.41 9.62 -4.14
N ARG A 3 -26.64 10.62 -4.51
CA ARG A 3 -25.34 10.47 -5.13
C ARG A 3 -24.29 10.95 -4.15
N THR A 4 -23.35 10.09 -3.80
CA THR A 4 -22.23 10.42 -2.92
C THR A 4 -21.04 10.91 -3.74
N HIS A 5 -20.46 12.03 -3.33
CA HIS A 5 -19.28 12.62 -3.96
C HIS A 5 -18.08 12.43 -3.04
N VAL A 6 -17.01 11.81 -3.55
CA VAL A 6 -15.75 11.62 -2.84
C VAL A 6 -14.68 12.49 -3.50
N ILE A 7 -14.02 13.32 -2.72
CA ILE A 7 -12.97 14.24 -3.18
C ILE A 7 -11.60 13.66 -2.78
N GLY A 8 -10.76 13.41 -3.78
CA GLY A 8 -9.44 12.80 -3.62
C GLY A 8 -9.45 11.30 -3.90
N ALA A 9 -8.74 10.88 -4.96
CA ALA A 9 -8.57 9.48 -5.35
C ALA A 9 -7.24 8.87 -4.83
N GLY A 10 -6.77 9.33 -3.68
CA GLY A 10 -5.75 8.64 -2.91
C GLY A 10 -6.31 7.38 -2.24
N MET A 11 -5.48 6.62 -1.51
CA MET A 11 -5.89 5.34 -0.90
C MET A 11 -7.14 5.46 -0.02
N ALA A 12 -7.25 6.52 0.77
CA ALA A 12 -8.44 6.73 1.63
C ALA A 12 -9.72 6.96 0.81
N GLY A 13 -9.65 7.84 -0.19
CA GLY A 13 -10.81 8.12 -1.05
C GLY A 13 -11.23 6.92 -1.88
N LEU A 14 -10.27 6.18 -2.43
CA LEU A 14 -10.53 4.93 -3.15
C LEU A 14 -11.19 3.88 -2.24
N ALA A 15 -10.68 3.68 -1.03
CA ALA A 15 -11.27 2.74 -0.08
C ALA A 15 -12.69 3.15 0.31
N CYS A 16 -12.95 4.44 0.53
CA CYS A 16 -14.27 4.97 0.80
C CYS A 16 -15.21 4.71 -0.39
N ALA A 17 -14.79 5.07 -1.61
CA ALA A 17 -15.60 4.91 -2.81
C ALA A 17 -15.96 3.44 -3.08
N VAL A 18 -15.00 2.51 -2.91
CA VAL A 18 -15.24 1.07 -3.06
C VAL A 18 -16.25 0.57 -2.04
N ARG A 19 -16.12 0.97 -0.78
CA ARG A 19 -17.07 0.56 0.29
C ARG A 19 -18.48 1.07 0.04
N LEU A 20 -18.63 2.33 -0.36
CA LEU A 20 -19.92 2.90 -0.71
C LEU A 20 -20.56 2.22 -1.93
N ALA A 21 -19.76 1.95 -2.96
CA ALA A 21 -20.24 1.22 -4.14
C ALA A 21 -20.68 -0.21 -3.81
N GLN A 22 -19.94 -0.92 -2.94
CA GLN A 22 -20.33 -2.24 -2.44
C GLN A 22 -21.63 -2.20 -1.61
N ALA A 23 -21.92 -1.07 -0.96
CA ALA A 23 -23.19 -0.83 -0.25
C ALA A 23 -24.34 -0.44 -1.21
N GLY A 24 -24.10 -0.42 -2.52
CA GLY A 24 -25.12 -0.10 -3.53
C GLY A 24 -25.31 1.39 -3.79
N GLU A 25 -24.42 2.24 -3.26
CA GLU A 25 -24.50 3.68 -3.48
C GLU A 25 -23.95 4.11 -4.85
N ARG A 26 -24.52 5.18 -5.39
CA ARG A 26 -23.97 5.83 -6.59
C ARG A 26 -22.87 6.79 -6.19
N VAL A 27 -21.63 6.45 -6.49
CA VAL A 27 -20.45 7.22 -6.11
C VAL A 27 -19.85 7.94 -7.32
N THR A 28 -19.47 9.21 -7.12
CA THR A 28 -18.61 9.94 -8.05
C THR A 28 -17.34 10.34 -7.31
N LEU A 29 -16.20 9.91 -7.84
CA LEU A 29 -14.88 10.19 -7.28
C LEU A 29 -14.19 11.27 -8.13
N TYR A 30 -13.63 12.28 -7.48
CA TYR A 30 -12.92 13.39 -8.12
C TYR A 30 -11.47 13.41 -7.62
N ASP A 31 -10.55 13.70 -8.54
CA ASP A 31 -9.17 13.97 -8.20
C ASP A 31 -8.59 15.04 -9.14
N ALA A 32 -7.65 15.82 -8.65
CA ALA A 32 -6.93 16.79 -9.47
C ALA A 32 -5.84 16.14 -10.34
N ALA A 33 -5.37 14.93 -9.94
CA ALA A 33 -4.39 14.19 -10.72
C ALA A 33 -5.05 13.36 -11.82
N PRO A 34 -4.37 13.13 -12.95
CA PRO A 34 -4.90 12.32 -14.05
C PRO A 34 -4.98 10.82 -13.72
N GLN A 35 -4.36 10.39 -12.61
CA GLN A 35 -4.32 9.00 -12.16
C GLN A 35 -4.72 8.89 -10.71
N ALA A 36 -5.53 7.88 -10.40
CA ALA A 36 -5.85 7.51 -9.04
C ALA A 36 -4.65 6.86 -8.33
N GLY A 37 -4.71 6.81 -6.99
CA GLY A 37 -3.66 6.22 -6.14
C GLY A 37 -2.92 7.24 -5.28
N GLY A 38 -2.94 8.51 -5.64
CA GLY A 38 -2.25 9.56 -4.90
C GLY A 38 -0.75 9.32 -4.85
N ARG A 39 -0.18 9.17 -3.65
CA ARG A 39 1.25 8.84 -3.45
C ARG A 39 1.60 7.37 -3.72
N CYS A 40 0.62 6.47 -3.67
CA CYS A 40 0.80 5.05 -4.00
C CYS A 40 0.69 4.87 -5.51
N ARG A 41 1.76 5.19 -6.22
CA ARG A 41 1.84 5.09 -7.68
C ARG A 41 3.23 4.68 -8.11
N SER A 42 3.32 4.04 -9.26
CA SER A 42 4.57 3.76 -9.95
C SER A 42 4.74 4.73 -11.11
N LEU A 43 5.96 5.05 -11.44
CA LEU A 43 6.31 5.93 -12.55
C LEU A 43 7.50 5.37 -13.33
N TRP A 44 7.54 5.68 -14.61
CA TRP A 44 8.68 5.33 -15.45
C TRP A 44 9.86 6.25 -15.14
N ASP A 45 11.01 5.66 -14.81
CA ASP A 45 12.27 6.38 -14.65
C ASP A 45 13.11 6.21 -15.93
N PRO A 46 13.35 7.31 -16.70
CA PRO A 46 14.11 7.23 -17.92
C PRO A 46 15.61 6.99 -17.73
N GLN A 47 16.16 7.28 -16.55
CA GLN A 47 17.58 7.04 -16.26
C GLN A 47 17.83 5.58 -15.92
N LEU A 48 16.88 4.94 -15.22
CA LEU A 48 16.95 3.53 -14.86
C LEU A 48 16.33 2.61 -15.91
N GLU A 49 15.66 3.17 -16.93
CA GLU A 49 14.91 2.46 -17.97
C GLU A 49 13.96 1.41 -17.38
N ARG A 50 13.28 1.76 -16.30
CA ARG A 50 12.32 0.87 -15.62
C ARG A 50 11.24 1.63 -14.87
N THR A 51 10.15 0.93 -14.60
CA THR A 51 9.12 1.44 -13.70
C THR A 51 9.57 1.28 -12.25
N VAL A 52 9.50 2.36 -11.49
CA VAL A 52 9.82 2.41 -10.07
C VAL A 52 8.61 2.91 -9.28
N ASP A 53 8.50 2.45 -8.05
CA ASP A 53 7.48 2.94 -7.14
C ASP A 53 7.86 4.30 -6.55
N ASN A 54 6.87 5.13 -6.31
CA ASN A 54 7.03 6.42 -5.65
C ASN A 54 7.27 6.24 -4.14
N GLY A 55 8.42 5.66 -3.82
CA GLY A 55 8.83 5.30 -2.47
C GLY A 55 8.56 3.83 -2.11
N ASN A 56 9.20 3.38 -1.03
CA ASN A 56 9.02 2.02 -0.52
C ASN A 56 7.64 1.87 0.12
N HIS A 57 6.87 0.92 -0.37
CA HIS A 57 5.57 0.57 0.19
C HIS A 57 5.63 -0.84 0.76
N LEU A 58 5.87 -0.92 2.06
CA LEU A 58 5.82 -2.18 2.78
C LEU A 58 4.42 -2.38 3.34
N LEU A 59 3.75 -3.44 2.89
CA LEU A 59 2.50 -3.89 3.48
C LEU A 59 2.78 -5.01 4.48
N LEU A 60 2.45 -4.75 5.75
CA LEU A 60 2.57 -5.77 6.79
C LEU A 60 1.33 -6.68 6.79
N SER A 61 1.53 -7.95 7.13
CA SER A 61 0.43 -8.91 7.32
C SER A 61 -0.60 -8.44 8.36
N ALA A 62 -0.14 -7.64 9.34
CA ALA A 62 -0.96 -7.00 10.36
C ALA A 62 -1.82 -5.81 9.87
N ASN A 63 -1.86 -5.53 8.57
CA ASN A 63 -2.73 -4.51 7.99
C ASN A 63 -4.01 -5.12 7.37
N PRO A 64 -4.98 -5.59 8.16
CA PRO A 64 -6.14 -6.33 7.64
C PRO A 64 -7.03 -5.48 6.73
N ASN A 65 -7.15 -4.18 7.00
CA ASN A 65 -7.96 -3.27 6.19
C ASN A 65 -7.35 -3.05 4.79
N ALA A 66 -6.03 -2.94 4.68
CA ALA A 66 -5.35 -2.83 3.39
C ALA A 66 -5.53 -4.10 2.57
N ARG A 67 -5.37 -5.27 3.18
CA ARG A 67 -5.62 -6.56 2.54
C ARG A 67 -7.09 -6.72 2.12
N ALA A 68 -8.03 -6.29 2.96
CA ALA A 68 -9.45 -6.30 2.61
C ALA A 68 -9.76 -5.41 1.39
N PHE A 69 -9.14 -4.24 1.30
CA PHE A 69 -9.25 -3.38 0.12
C PHE A 69 -8.68 -4.06 -1.13
N LEU A 70 -7.50 -4.66 -1.04
CA LEU A 70 -6.89 -5.38 -2.17
C LEU A 70 -7.74 -6.56 -2.63
N ARG A 71 -8.35 -7.32 -1.71
CA ARG A 71 -9.32 -8.38 -2.07
C ARG A 71 -10.55 -7.81 -2.77
N ALA A 72 -11.11 -6.72 -2.23
CA ALA A 72 -12.29 -6.08 -2.80
C ALA A 72 -12.06 -5.56 -4.23
N THR A 73 -10.83 -5.18 -4.55
CA THR A 73 -10.42 -4.69 -5.88
C THR A 73 -9.79 -5.79 -6.76
N GLY A 74 -9.72 -7.03 -6.27
CA GLY A 74 -9.12 -8.15 -7.01
C GLY A 74 -7.60 -8.07 -7.17
N ALA A 75 -6.91 -7.22 -6.38
CA ALA A 75 -5.48 -6.94 -6.53
C ALA A 75 -4.57 -7.69 -5.55
N GLU A 76 -5.13 -8.53 -4.65
CA GLU A 76 -4.33 -9.23 -3.62
C GLU A 76 -3.24 -10.14 -4.24
N HIS A 77 -3.54 -10.74 -5.40
CA HIS A 77 -2.58 -11.59 -6.12
C HIS A 77 -1.34 -10.86 -6.63
N ARG A 78 -1.33 -9.53 -6.63
CA ARG A 78 -0.19 -8.70 -7.02
C ARG A 78 0.80 -8.47 -5.89
N LEU A 79 0.47 -8.88 -4.67
CA LEU A 79 1.40 -8.82 -3.55
C LEU A 79 2.42 -9.95 -3.66
N THR A 80 3.68 -9.59 -3.56
CA THR A 80 4.78 -10.55 -3.41
C THR A 80 5.35 -10.41 -2.01
N ALA A 81 5.39 -11.53 -1.29
CA ALA A 81 5.99 -11.57 0.04
C ALA A 81 7.34 -12.30 -0.01
N PRO A 82 8.38 -11.78 0.65
CA PRO A 82 9.59 -12.55 0.88
C PRO A 82 9.29 -13.73 1.84
N PRO A 83 10.12 -14.77 1.84
CA PRO A 83 9.91 -15.95 2.70
C PRO A 83 10.04 -15.65 4.20
N GLY A 84 10.50 -14.46 4.56
CA GLY A 84 10.59 -13.98 5.94
C GLY A 84 10.85 -12.48 5.97
N ALA A 85 10.53 -11.87 7.10
CA ALA A 85 10.81 -10.46 7.34
C ALA A 85 12.25 -10.30 7.85
N TYR A 86 13.09 -9.65 7.06
CA TYR A 86 14.48 -9.38 7.37
C TYR A 86 14.73 -7.88 7.18
N PHE A 87 15.11 -7.21 8.26
CA PHE A 87 15.40 -5.78 8.24
C PHE A 87 16.88 -5.57 8.54
N PRO A 88 17.73 -5.39 7.52
CA PRO A 88 19.14 -5.08 7.71
C PRO A 88 19.30 -3.62 8.12
N PHE A 89 20.13 -3.39 9.12
CA PHE A 89 20.52 -2.08 9.62
C PHE A 89 22.02 -1.91 9.55
N VAL A 90 22.45 -0.67 9.51
CA VAL A 90 23.84 -0.27 9.67
C VAL A 90 23.90 1.00 10.52
N ASP A 91 24.77 1.02 11.51
CA ASP A 91 25.17 2.24 12.20
C ASP A 91 26.21 2.96 11.36
N LEU A 92 25.86 4.16 10.90
CA LEU A 92 26.76 4.92 10.02
C LEU A 92 27.97 5.50 10.76
N ALA A 93 27.93 5.63 12.08
CA ALA A 93 29.04 6.15 12.88
C ALA A 93 30.08 5.06 13.19
N THR A 94 29.62 3.84 13.47
CA THR A 94 30.48 2.72 13.85
C THR A 94 30.75 1.74 12.73
N GLY A 95 29.90 1.72 11.68
CA GLY A 95 29.91 0.73 10.61
C GLY A 95 29.33 -0.63 11.03
N GLU A 96 28.82 -0.76 12.25
CA GLU A 96 28.22 -1.99 12.74
C GLU A 96 26.97 -2.33 11.93
N ARG A 97 26.80 -3.62 11.63
CA ARG A 97 25.65 -4.13 10.87
C ARG A 97 24.94 -5.22 11.65
N TRP A 98 23.61 -5.14 11.67
CA TRP A 98 22.78 -6.20 12.26
C TRP A 98 21.49 -6.39 11.45
N THR A 99 20.79 -7.48 11.69
CA THR A 99 19.51 -7.76 11.04
C THR A 99 18.46 -8.07 12.11
N VAL A 100 17.37 -7.33 12.08
CA VAL A 100 16.19 -7.63 12.90
C VAL A 100 15.32 -8.63 12.15
N ARG A 101 14.93 -9.70 12.84
CA ARG A 101 14.06 -10.76 12.32
C ARG A 101 12.87 -10.91 13.26
N PRO A 102 11.76 -10.18 13.01
CA PRO A 102 10.55 -10.38 13.79
C PRO A 102 10.08 -11.83 13.69
N ASN A 103 9.62 -12.39 14.79
CA ASN A 103 9.00 -13.69 14.78
C ASN A 103 7.54 -13.60 14.32
N ASP A 104 6.98 -14.73 13.87
CA ASP A 104 5.56 -14.85 13.50
C ASP A 104 4.67 -15.22 14.70
N GLY A 105 5.23 -15.27 15.90
CA GLY A 105 4.53 -15.65 17.12
C GLY A 105 3.70 -14.51 17.75
N PRO A 106 2.76 -14.85 18.63
CA PRO A 106 1.90 -13.85 19.28
C PRO A 106 2.65 -12.97 20.29
N VAL A 107 3.82 -13.40 20.74
CA VAL A 107 4.71 -12.63 21.61
C VAL A 107 5.89 -12.15 20.77
N PRO A 108 6.00 -10.86 20.49
CA PRO A 108 7.16 -10.34 19.78
C PRO A 108 8.41 -10.49 20.67
N TRP A 109 9.42 -11.11 20.11
CA TRP A 109 10.75 -11.11 20.70
C TRP A 109 11.77 -10.93 19.57
N TRP A 110 12.83 -10.21 19.84
CA TRP A 110 13.92 -9.87 18.94
C TRP A 110 15.27 -10.08 19.61
#